data_3a903a3fc4b591e54ed004586b26a78f
#
_entry.id   3a903a3fc4b591e54ed004586b26a78f
#
_cell.length_a   1.000
_cell.length_b   1.000
_cell.length_c   1.000
_cell.angle_alpha   90.00
_cell.angle_beta   90.00
_cell.angle_gamma   90.00
#
_symmetry.space_group_name_H-M   'P 1'
#
loop_
_entity.id
_entity.type
_entity.pdbx_description
1 polymer ?
#
loop_
_entity_poly.entity_id
_entity_poly.type
_entity_poly.pdbx_seq_one_letter_code
_entity_poly.pdbx_strand_id
1 'polypeptide(L)'
;MAGLQSLWTDNKSNNRITSGVAGVLGDMLADAGVAKKLYNDGWLPRMVSILQYEECRDCALEALSRFVGHNFPDICKDVSTNHFQKISQVFFDVDTDTEDSAQAVRIMAKALMPTLGSIETPKLITIFDRNKIKIKKILDRLMEKLENPLPPHSPTSTCHEIDLAIGLAYLSPDLVLSTLRYLQCFVACLRSSCMKVRAKGTRIIYDLCVGRAGRPKPNNMQQIANAWMKGYPPEIDTLIRDYGEDRCHASEGINGLTAFQEVVADRTIDLDFYKFGLAIGQAMLETDYAVFKLPFERRSSKYPFNTWLDALPHTANVLRSNAEFDKADIIEAKYLMVTGKWMAAKDLAEKASKRSPKIGFWYYAMCIPMEDADSLRTAQKGLRCPGLSLYVRHGLLYQASTRAWELALKALTGPSPSDQLWSQGLAYLGLCYQNLKTILTISPPDSVGIASLANLFVLAHILLHGPELSPNLEESKPIVEKARLITKLNDLIWAEELASAPIASQMAREIILKHLVSVSESRSAFIQHTDSCAWAEQERGDDAKQPTTEEVSKLFEGASISSSSEDPKRSKYKFFGTERQEIHLYQCSWCHNPSAVLRKCGVCGQACYCDQQCQKLHWKEHKTVCKSPEISK
;
A
#
# COMPACT_ATOMS: atom_id res chain seq x y z
N MET A 1 -7.49 -8.84 44.83
CA MET A 1 -8.73 -8.38 44.12
C MET A 1 -9.90 -8.16 45.03
N ALA A 2 -10.34 -9.12 45.85
CA ALA A 2 -11.50 -8.92 46.75
C ALA A 2 -11.37 -7.69 47.67
N GLY A 3 -10.20 -7.46 48.26
CA GLY A 3 -9.95 -6.27 49.10
C GLY A 3 -10.04 -4.94 48.36
N LEU A 4 -9.54 -4.84 47.10
CA LEU A 4 -9.68 -3.63 46.29
C LEU A 4 -11.15 -3.41 45.89
N GLN A 5 -11.90 -4.49 45.62
CA GLN A 5 -13.31 -4.45 45.31
C GLN A 5 -14.13 -3.90 46.50
N SER A 6 -13.89 -4.36 47.72
CA SER A 6 -14.51 -3.86 48.93
C SER A 6 -14.17 -2.39 49.18
N LEU A 7 -12.86 -2.06 49.14
CA LEU A 7 -12.40 -0.66 49.28
C LEU A 7 -13.08 0.28 48.30
N TRP A 8 -13.21 -0.10 47.03
CA TRP A 8 -13.91 0.69 46.03
C TRP A 8 -15.40 0.83 46.34
N THR A 9 -16.06 -0.30 46.69
CA THR A 9 -17.51 -0.33 46.88
C THR A 9 -17.93 0.46 48.12
N ASP A 10 -17.15 0.35 49.20
CA ASP A 10 -17.45 0.97 50.49
C ASP A 10 -17.09 2.45 50.53
N ASN A 11 -16.24 2.93 49.61
CA ASN A 11 -15.69 4.29 49.62
C ASN A 11 -15.90 5.06 48.30
N LYS A 12 -16.95 4.78 47.55
CA LYS A 12 -17.21 5.42 46.24
C LYS A 12 -17.24 6.94 46.23
N SER A 13 -17.62 7.57 47.36
CA SER A 13 -17.69 9.01 47.52
C SER A 13 -16.40 9.61 48.08
N ASN A 14 -15.40 8.80 48.42
CA ASN A 14 -14.11 9.28 48.93
C ASN A 14 -13.05 9.29 47.80
N ASN A 15 -12.85 10.47 47.20
CA ASN A 15 -11.93 10.66 46.08
C ASN A 15 -10.51 10.21 46.39
N ARG A 16 -10.05 10.40 47.64
CA ARG A 16 -8.67 10.01 48.02
C ARG A 16 -8.49 8.49 48.03
N ILE A 17 -9.50 7.73 48.48
CA ILE A 17 -9.46 6.25 48.48
C ILE A 17 -9.64 5.73 47.06
N THR A 18 -10.59 6.26 46.28
CA THR A 18 -10.82 5.83 44.90
C THR A 18 -9.62 6.14 43.99
N SER A 19 -8.93 7.30 44.17
CA SER A 19 -7.67 7.60 43.49
C SER A 19 -6.56 6.63 43.87
N GLY A 20 -6.40 6.30 45.16
CA GLY A 20 -5.41 5.30 45.58
C GLY A 20 -5.67 3.91 45.00
N VAL A 21 -6.95 3.48 44.94
CA VAL A 21 -7.31 2.22 44.28
C VAL A 21 -7.00 2.28 42.78
N ALA A 22 -7.28 3.39 42.11
CA ALA A 22 -6.98 3.57 40.69
C ALA A 22 -5.46 3.51 40.42
N GLY A 23 -4.63 4.11 41.29
CA GLY A 23 -3.16 4.04 41.18
C GLY A 23 -2.63 2.61 41.30
N VAL A 24 -3.09 1.86 42.33
CA VAL A 24 -2.71 0.45 42.49
C VAL A 24 -3.13 -0.40 41.30
N LEU A 25 -4.34 -0.18 40.81
CA LEU A 25 -4.82 -0.87 39.60
C LEU A 25 -4.00 -0.48 38.36
N GLY A 26 -3.62 0.79 38.25
CA GLY A 26 -2.71 1.27 37.24
C GLY A 26 -1.43 0.43 37.20
N ASP A 27 -0.76 0.24 38.33
CA ASP A 27 0.46 -0.57 38.40
C ASP A 27 0.21 -2.03 38.03
N MET A 28 -0.89 -2.63 38.46
CA MET A 28 -1.26 -3.99 38.11
C MET A 28 -1.53 -4.17 36.61
N LEU A 29 -2.02 -3.12 35.94
CA LEU A 29 -2.31 -3.12 34.50
C LEU A 29 -1.04 -3.17 33.61
N ALA A 30 0.16 -3.11 34.18
CA ALA A 30 1.40 -3.36 33.44
C ALA A 30 1.46 -4.78 32.84
N ASP A 31 0.84 -5.76 33.50
CA ASP A 31 0.71 -7.13 32.99
C ASP A 31 -0.54 -7.32 32.12
N ALA A 32 -0.34 -7.84 30.89
CA ALA A 32 -1.42 -8.01 29.91
C ALA A 32 -2.52 -8.99 30.38
N GLY A 33 -2.13 -10.07 31.08
CA GLY A 33 -3.08 -11.05 31.61
C GLY A 33 -3.95 -10.48 32.73
N VAL A 34 -3.34 -9.66 33.61
CA VAL A 34 -4.02 -8.93 34.66
C VAL A 34 -4.95 -7.88 34.06
N ALA A 35 -4.50 -7.13 33.05
CA ALA A 35 -5.31 -6.15 32.35
C ALA A 35 -6.58 -6.78 31.77
N LYS A 36 -6.47 -7.95 31.13
CA LYS A 36 -7.62 -8.67 30.59
C LYS A 36 -8.61 -9.13 31.65
N LYS A 37 -8.08 -9.60 32.78
CA LYS A 37 -8.90 -10.02 33.93
C LYS A 37 -9.63 -8.82 34.55
N LEU A 38 -8.93 -7.71 34.78
CA LEU A 38 -9.52 -6.49 35.32
C LEU A 38 -10.60 -5.91 34.40
N TYR A 39 -10.40 -5.98 33.10
CA TYR A 39 -11.45 -5.60 32.13
C TYR A 39 -12.70 -6.45 32.29
N ASN A 40 -12.55 -7.79 32.35
CA ASN A 40 -13.68 -8.71 32.54
C ASN A 40 -14.38 -8.52 33.88
N ASP A 41 -13.66 -8.09 34.91
CA ASP A 41 -14.19 -7.77 36.24
C ASP A 41 -14.89 -6.37 36.30
N GLY A 42 -14.96 -5.64 35.15
CA GLY A 42 -15.68 -4.39 35.01
C GLY A 42 -14.95 -3.17 35.59
N TRP A 43 -13.61 -3.19 35.65
CA TRP A 43 -12.84 -2.06 36.18
C TRP A 43 -12.71 -0.88 35.20
N LEU A 44 -12.74 -1.11 33.90
CA LEU A 44 -12.64 -0.03 32.90
C LEU A 44 -13.76 1.01 33.05
N PRO A 45 -15.08 0.67 33.13
CA PRO A 45 -16.13 1.65 33.37
C PRO A 45 -15.99 2.41 34.69
N ARG A 46 -15.39 1.78 35.72
CA ARG A 46 -15.13 2.43 37.02
C ARG A 46 -14.05 3.49 36.89
N MET A 47 -12.94 3.22 36.19
CA MET A 47 -11.91 4.22 35.92
C MET A 47 -12.50 5.40 35.14
N VAL A 48 -13.31 5.14 34.13
CA VAL A 48 -13.99 6.20 33.36
C VAL A 48 -14.95 7.01 34.25
N SER A 49 -15.58 6.42 35.26
CA SER A 49 -16.53 7.13 36.14
C SER A 49 -15.88 8.17 37.03
N ILE A 50 -14.60 8.02 37.37
CA ILE A 50 -13.89 8.94 38.26
C ILE A 50 -13.11 10.05 37.52
N LEU A 51 -13.10 10.04 36.19
CA LEU A 51 -12.46 11.11 35.38
C LEU A 51 -13.03 12.50 35.63
N GLN A 52 -14.28 12.60 36.09
CA GLN A 52 -14.92 13.86 36.41
C GLN A 52 -14.36 14.52 37.68
N TYR A 53 -13.65 13.78 38.53
CA TYR A 53 -13.06 14.30 39.77
C TYR A 53 -11.58 14.62 39.54
N GLU A 54 -11.20 15.87 39.69
CA GLU A 54 -9.86 16.35 39.43
C GLU A 54 -8.79 15.58 40.23
N GLU A 55 -9.05 15.32 41.51
CA GLU A 55 -8.16 14.57 42.39
C GLU A 55 -7.91 13.09 42.01
N CYS A 56 -8.79 12.53 41.17
CA CYS A 56 -8.70 11.13 40.71
C CYS A 56 -8.24 11.00 39.25
N ARG A 57 -8.25 12.11 38.52
CA ARG A 57 -8.16 12.13 37.06
C ARG A 57 -6.84 11.53 36.56
N ASP A 58 -5.73 11.96 37.13
CA ASP A 58 -4.39 11.47 36.74
C ASP A 58 -4.27 9.95 36.88
N CYS A 59 -4.57 9.39 38.06
CA CYS A 59 -4.55 7.95 38.29
C CYS A 59 -5.52 7.18 37.37
N ALA A 60 -6.69 7.75 37.08
CA ALA A 60 -7.66 7.15 36.18
C ALA A 60 -7.19 7.15 34.72
N LEU A 61 -6.61 8.24 34.25
CA LEU A 61 -6.04 8.36 32.90
C LEU A 61 -4.86 7.41 32.72
N GLU A 62 -3.98 7.30 33.73
CA GLU A 62 -2.87 6.35 33.69
C GLU A 62 -3.38 4.90 33.59
N ALA A 63 -4.34 4.51 34.42
CA ALA A 63 -4.95 3.18 34.35
C ALA A 63 -5.61 2.91 32.97
N LEU A 64 -6.36 3.87 32.44
CA LEU A 64 -6.99 3.77 31.11
C LEU A 64 -5.95 3.68 29.99
N SER A 65 -4.86 4.46 30.08
CA SER A 65 -3.76 4.43 29.12
C SER A 65 -3.10 3.05 29.08
N ARG A 66 -2.94 2.39 30.23
CA ARG A 66 -2.40 1.03 30.32
C ARG A 66 -3.39 -0.01 29.78
N PHE A 67 -4.69 0.11 30.03
CA PHE A 67 -5.71 -0.74 29.41
C PHE A 67 -5.63 -0.76 27.88
N VAL A 68 -5.60 0.41 27.25
CA VAL A 68 -5.50 0.49 25.77
C VAL A 68 -4.10 0.20 25.25
N GLY A 69 -3.08 0.32 26.11
CA GLY A 69 -1.68 0.08 25.77
C GLY A 69 -1.38 -1.34 25.31
N HIS A 70 -2.13 -2.32 25.78
CA HIS A 70 -2.00 -3.72 25.36
C HIS A 70 -2.64 -4.05 24.01
N ASN A 71 -3.33 -3.09 23.38
CA ASN A 71 -3.98 -3.24 22.07
C ASN A 71 -4.97 -4.41 21.96
N PHE A 72 -5.64 -4.78 23.05
CA PHE A 72 -6.70 -5.78 23.00
C PHE A 72 -7.89 -5.23 22.21
N PRO A 73 -8.33 -5.91 21.11
CA PRO A 73 -9.37 -5.38 20.23
C PRO A 73 -10.71 -5.07 20.93
N ASP A 74 -11.12 -5.89 21.87
CA ASP A 74 -12.35 -5.70 22.62
C ASP A 74 -12.26 -4.52 23.61
N ILE A 75 -11.14 -4.31 24.27
CA ILE A 75 -10.90 -3.15 25.15
C ILE A 75 -10.87 -1.86 24.33
N CYS A 76 -10.11 -1.83 23.25
CA CYS A 76 -10.03 -0.68 22.35
C CYS A 76 -11.42 -0.34 21.77
N LYS A 77 -12.17 -1.34 21.35
CA LYS A 77 -13.53 -1.19 20.85
C LYS A 77 -14.47 -0.61 21.93
N ASP A 78 -14.43 -1.13 23.15
CA ASP A 78 -15.27 -0.65 24.25
C ASP A 78 -14.97 0.81 24.60
N VAL A 79 -13.69 1.18 24.69
CA VAL A 79 -13.27 2.57 24.90
C VAL A 79 -13.78 3.47 23.77
N SER A 80 -13.62 3.06 22.52
CA SER A 80 -14.02 3.86 21.36
C SER A 80 -15.54 4.01 21.21
N THR A 81 -16.31 2.98 21.56
CA THR A 81 -17.75 2.99 21.33
C THR A 81 -18.56 3.48 22.52
N ASN A 82 -18.12 3.18 23.75
CA ASN A 82 -18.91 3.44 24.95
C ASN A 82 -18.34 4.54 25.86
N HIS A 83 -17.03 4.80 25.77
CA HIS A 83 -16.34 5.68 26.72
C HIS A 83 -15.66 6.89 26.07
N PHE A 84 -15.55 6.93 24.75
CA PHE A 84 -14.87 7.98 24.00
C PHE A 84 -15.36 9.40 24.34
N GLN A 85 -16.67 9.59 24.51
CA GLN A 85 -17.26 10.87 24.85
C GLN A 85 -16.75 11.41 26.19
N LYS A 86 -16.69 10.58 27.24
CA LYS A 86 -16.25 10.99 28.57
C LYS A 86 -14.76 11.33 28.60
N ILE A 87 -13.94 10.57 27.85
CA ILE A 87 -12.51 10.84 27.72
C ILE A 87 -12.29 12.12 26.91
N SER A 88 -13.06 12.34 25.85
CA SER A 88 -12.99 13.59 25.07
C SER A 88 -13.43 14.81 25.89
N GLN A 89 -14.33 14.62 26.89
CA GLN A 89 -14.70 15.70 27.78
C GLN A 89 -13.50 16.17 28.62
N VAL A 90 -12.69 15.25 29.16
CA VAL A 90 -11.43 15.61 29.84
C VAL A 90 -10.54 16.46 28.94
N PHE A 91 -10.38 16.06 27.66
CA PHE A 91 -9.61 16.84 26.69
C PHE A 91 -10.15 18.25 26.46
N PHE A 92 -11.44 18.52 26.72
CA PHE A 92 -12.03 19.87 26.64
C PHE A 92 -11.98 20.65 27.95
N ASP A 93 -12.00 19.97 29.09
CA ASP A 93 -12.12 20.58 30.40
C ASP A 93 -10.77 21.07 30.99
N VAL A 94 -9.65 20.50 30.47
CA VAL A 94 -8.30 20.86 30.91
C VAL A 94 -7.58 21.72 29.86
N ASP A 95 -6.55 22.43 30.26
CA ASP A 95 -5.70 23.18 29.33
C ASP A 95 -4.99 22.24 28.38
N THR A 96 -4.75 22.68 27.14
CA THR A 96 -4.15 21.86 26.07
C THR A 96 -2.77 21.33 26.43
N ASP A 97 -2.07 22.00 27.33
CA ASP A 97 -0.66 21.76 27.64
C ASP A 97 -0.44 20.87 28.86
N THR A 98 -1.52 20.39 29.46
CA THR A 98 -1.45 19.52 30.63
C THR A 98 -1.17 18.08 30.26
N GLU A 99 -0.57 17.32 31.18
CA GLU A 99 -0.36 15.88 31.04
C GLU A 99 -1.70 15.13 30.89
N ASP A 100 -2.75 15.57 31.60
CA ASP A 100 -4.12 15.03 31.47
C ASP A 100 -4.63 15.13 30.03
N SER A 101 -4.41 16.30 29.38
CA SER A 101 -4.76 16.50 27.98
C SER A 101 -4.01 15.53 27.06
N ALA A 102 -2.70 15.38 27.27
CA ALA A 102 -1.86 14.48 26.47
C ALA A 102 -2.27 13.01 26.66
N GLN A 103 -2.57 12.60 27.89
CA GLN A 103 -3.04 11.25 28.19
C GLN A 103 -4.42 10.96 27.61
N ALA A 104 -5.37 11.91 27.68
CA ALA A 104 -6.69 11.77 27.06
C ALA A 104 -6.55 11.56 25.53
N VAL A 105 -5.71 12.34 24.85
CA VAL A 105 -5.41 12.19 23.42
C VAL A 105 -4.79 10.81 23.15
N ARG A 106 -3.82 10.39 23.95
CA ARG A 106 -3.16 9.08 23.83
C ARG A 106 -4.14 7.92 23.94
N ILE A 107 -5.05 7.97 24.93
CA ILE A 107 -6.09 6.93 25.12
C ILE A 107 -7.02 6.89 23.93
N MET A 108 -7.53 8.06 23.50
CA MET A 108 -8.43 8.14 22.34
C MET A 108 -7.77 7.62 21.06
N ALA A 109 -6.52 8.00 20.77
CA ALA A 109 -5.78 7.55 19.60
C ALA A 109 -5.57 6.03 19.61
N LYS A 110 -5.04 5.50 20.74
CA LYS A 110 -4.77 4.06 20.90
C LYS A 110 -6.02 3.19 20.87
N ALA A 111 -7.16 3.72 21.29
CA ALA A 111 -8.43 3.00 21.20
C ALA A 111 -9.03 3.07 19.78
N LEU A 112 -9.02 4.24 19.14
CA LEU A 112 -9.70 4.46 17.87
C LEU A 112 -9.02 3.73 16.70
N MET A 113 -7.69 3.78 16.59
CA MET A 113 -6.97 3.22 15.45
C MET A 113 -7.17 1.70 15.27
N PRO A 114 -7.06 0.83 16.30
CA PRO A 114 -7.39 -0.59 16.16
C PRO A 114 -8.88 -0.84 15.89
N THR A 115 -9.75 0.02 16.41
CA THR A 115 -11.21 -0.11 16.24
C THR A 115 -11.62 0.13 14.79
N LEU A 116 -11.00 1.09 14.09
CA LEU A 116 -11.21 1.33 12.65
C LEU A 116 -10.85 0.12 11.78
N GLY A 117 -9.90 -0.72 12.21
CA GLY A 117 -9.57 -1.98 11.55
C GLY A 117 -10.51 -3.15 11.86
N SER A 118 -11.34 -3.04 12.90
CA SER A 118 -12.17 -4.12 13.42
C SER A 118 -13.68 -3.91 13.24
N ILE A 119 -14.12 -2.68 13.02
CA ILE A 119 -15.52 -2.31 12.77
C ILE A 119 -15.62 -1.59 11.43
N GLU A 120 -16.66 -1.89 10.67
CA GLU A 120 -16.98 -1.14 9.45
C GLU A 120 -17.18 0.35 9.78
N THR A 121 -16.49 1.21 9.05
CA THR A 121 -16.52 2.67 9.26
C THR A 121 -17.94 3.25 9.36
N PRO A 122 -18.94 2.88 8.51
CA PRO A 122 -20.31 3.39 8.64
C PRO A 122 -20.98 3.06 9.97
N LYS A 123 -20.71 1.86 10.53
CA LYS A 123 -21.23 1.46 11.84
C LYS A 123 -20.61 2.30 12.97
N LEU A 124 -19.32 2.57 12.87
CA LEU A 124 -18.62 3.37 13.86
C LEU A 124 -19.09 4.84 13.81
N ILE A 125 -19.31 5.41 12.63
CA ILE A 125 -19.91 6.75 12.45
C ILE A 125 -21.28 6.80 13.13
N THR A 126 -22.15 5.82 12.91
CA THR A 126 -23.47 5.76 13.57
C THR A 126 -23.38 5.74 15.10
N ILE A 127 -22.37 5.06 15.67
CA ILE A 127 -22.12 5.02 17.11
C ILE A 127 -21.66 6.40 17.61
N PHE A 128 -20.76 7.06 16.88
CA PHE A 128 -20.27 8.40 17.23
C PHE A 128 -21.40 9.43 17.19
N ASP A 129 -22.28 9.39 16.20
CA ASP A 129 -23.44 10.27 16.11
C ASP A 129 -24.43 10.03 17.26
N ARG A 130 -24.73 8.76 17.56
CA ARG A 130 -25.58 8.39 18.69
C ARG A 130 -25.03 8.92 20.02
N ASN A 131 -23.73 8.80 20.21
CA ASN A 131 -23.03 9.26 21.41
C ASN A 131 -22.76 10.78 21.39
N LYS A 132 -23.23 11.51 20.37
CA LYS A 132 -23.07 12.97 20.22
C LYS A 132 -21.61 13.43 20.25
N ILE A 133 -20.68 12.61 19.75
CA ILE A 133 -19.25 12.94 19.70
C ILE A 133 -19.04 14.01 18.63
N LYS A 134 -18.53 15.16 19.02
CA LYS A 134 -18.32 16.32 18.15
C LYS A 134 -16.96 16.24 17.47
N ILE A 135 -16.81 15.42 16.43
CA ILE A 135 -15.57 15.17 15.69
C ILE A 135 -14.90 16.49 15.28
N LYS A 136 -15.66 17.42 14.68
CA LYS A 136 -15.13 18.72 14.26
C LYS A 136 -14.49 19.47 15.42
N LYS A 137 -15.15 19.52 16.59
CA LYS A 137 -14.63 20.23 17.78
C LYS A 137 -13.31 19.62 18.28
N ILE A 138 -13.20 18.28 18.23
CA ILE A 138 -11.96 17.58 18.63
C ILE A 138 -10.86 17.89 17.61
N LEU A 139 -11.15 17.82 16.31
CA LEU A 139 -10.20 18.16 15.26
C LEU A 139 -9.74 19.61 15.35
N ASP A 140 -10.64 20.59 15.56
CA ASP A 140 -10.28 22.00 15.69
C ASP A 140 -9.28 22.21 16.85
N ARG A 141 -9.55 21.60 18.00
CA ARG A 141 -8.66 21.70 19.17
C ARG A 141 -7.31 21.00 18.97
N LEU A 142 -7.31 19.84 18.28
CA LEU A 142 -6.06 19.19 17.90
C LEU A 142 -5.24 20.06 16.95
N MET A 143 -5.89 20.72 15.98
CA MET A 143 -5.20 21.62 15.07
C MET A 143 -4.61 22.84 15.79
N GLU A 144 -5.33 23.42 16.75
CA GLU A 144 -4.79 24.50 17.60
C GLU A 144 -3.51 24.10 18.29
N LYS A 145 -3.52 22.89 18.88
CA LYS A 145 -2.35 22.34 19.58
C LYS A 145 -1.18 22.05 18.63
N LEU A 146 -1.46 21.46 17.45
CA LEU A 146 -0.44 21.15 16.45
C LEU A 146 0.12 22.40 15.75
N GLU A 147 -0.66 23.48 15.63
CA GLU A 147 -0.22 24.74 15.03
C GLU A 147 0.65 25.58 15.97
N ASN A 148 0.38 25.49 17.26
CA ASN A 148 1.10 26.21 18.31
C ASN A 148 1.73 25.21 19.29
N PRO A 149 2.70 24.41 18.83
CA PRO A 149 3.27 23.38 19.67
C PRO A 149 4.07 24.03 20.80
N LEU A 150 3.65 23.77 22.02
CA LEU A 150 4.44 24.11 23.21
C LEU A 150 5.51 23.02 23.42
N PRO A 151 6.58 23.30 24.16
CA PRO A 151 7.61 22.31 24.46
C PRO A 151 6.94 21.04 24.99
N PRO A 152 7.19 19.87 24.36
CA PRO A 152 6.45 18.67 24.69
C PRO A 152 6.80 18.21 26.10
N HIS A 153 5.78 17.99 26.92
CA HIS A 153 5.95 17.27 28.19
C HIS A 153 6.38 15.81 27.95
N SER A 154 6.04 15.26 26.78
CA SER A 154 6.49 13.95 26.28
C SER A 154 6.61 13.95 24.76
N PRO A 155 7.73 13.47 24.19
CA PRO A 155 7.93 13.35 22.74
C PRO A 155 6.91 12.46 22.04
N THR A 156 6.29 11.53 22.75
CA THR A 156 5.27 10.61 22.20
C THR A 156 3.91 11.27 22.00
N SER A 157 3.66 12.45 22.58
CA SER A 157 2.36 13.14 22.54
C SER A 157 1.97 13.49 21.11
N THR A 158 2.86 14.12 20.34
CA THR A 158 2.58 14.57 18.96
C THR A 158 2.23 13.43 18.02
N CYS A 159 2.87 12.27 18.17
CA CYS A 159 2.51 11.10 17.38
C CYS A 159 1.07 10.64 17.66
N HIS A 160 0.62 10.71 18.90
CA HIS A 160 -0.76 10.35 19.27
C HIS A 160 -1.78 11.40 18.83
N GLU A 161 -1.39 12.68 18.82
CA GLU A 161 -2.22 13.77 18.27
C GLU A 161 -2.47 13.57 16.77
N ILE A 162 -1.42 13.24 16.02
CA ILE A 162 -1.53 12.91 14.59
C ILE A 162 -2.37 11.64 14.40
N ASP A 163 -2.17 10.59 15.21
CA ASP A 163 -2.94 9.35 15.11
C ASP A 163 -4.43 9.60 15.40
N LEU A 164 -4.75 10.40 16.41
CA LEU A 164 -6.14 10.76 16.70
C LEU A 164 -6.76 11.57 15.57
N ALA A 165 -6.03 12.56 15.03
CA ALA A 165 -6.50 13.36 13.90
C ALA A 165 -6.76 12.47 12.66
N ILE A 166 -5.90 11.51 12.37
CA ILE A 166 -6.07 10.53 11.29
C ILE A 166 -7.30 9.64 11.54
N GLY A 167 -7.44 9.12 12.77
CA GLY A 167 -8.60 8.31 13.13
C GLY A 167 -9.93 9.04 12.94
N LEU A 168 -9.99 10.30 13.36
CA LEU A 168 -11.16 11.16 13.16
C LEU A 168 -11.39 11.53 11.69
N ALA A 169 -10.31 11.67 10.90
CA ALA A 169 -10.41 11.93 9.46
C ALA A 169 -11.06 10.75 8.70
N TYR A 170 -10.80 9.51 9.09
CA TYR A 170 -11.52 8.35 8.52
C TYR A 170 -13.02 8.36 8.85
N LEU A 171 -13.40 8.92 9.99
CA LEU A 171 -14.82 9.03 10.37
C LEU A 171 -15.53 10.22 9.72
N SER A 172 -14.82 11.22 9.24
CA SER A 172 -15.37 12.43 8.62
C SER A 172 -14.55 12.89 7.41
N PRO A 173 -14.45 12.06 6.36
CA PRO A 173 -13.61 12.36 5.19
C PRO A 173 -14.03 13.65 4.47
N ASP A 174 -15.34 13.92 4.38
CA ASP A 174 -15.86 15.12 3.73
C ASP A 174 -15.50 16.40 4.48
N LEU A 175 -15.56 16.36 5.80
CA LEU A 175 -15.15 17.48 6.65
C LEU A 175 -13.66 17.80 6.43
N VAL A 176 -12.81 16.78 6.39
CA VAL A 176 -11.36 16.97 6.20
C VAL A 176 -11.04 17.51 4.82
N LEU A 177 -11.60 16.91 3.77
CA LEU A 177 -11.35 17.32 2.39
C LEU A 177 -11.92 18.70 2.05
N SER A 178 -12.95 19.17 2.76
CA SER A 178 -13.50 20.52 2.60
C SER A 178 -12.84 21.58 3.47
N THR A 179 -12.02 21.20 4.46
CA THR A 179 -11.41 22.12 5.42
C THR A 179 -9.91 22.26 5.15
N LEU A 180 -9.51 23.40 4.58
CA LEU A 180 -8.11 23.67 4.20
C LEU A 180 -7.14 23.47 5.37
N ARG A 181 -7.51 23.89 6.57
CA ARG A 181 -6.69 23.79 7.78
C ARG A 181 -6.25 22.35 8.08
N TYR A 182 -7.18 21.38 7.95
CA TYR A 182 -6.88 19.97 8.19
C TYR A 182 -6.01 19.38 7.09
N LEU A 183 -6.33 19.67 5.82
CA LEU A 183 -5.51 19.23 4.70
C LEU A 183 -4.07 19.73 4.80
N GLN A 184 -3.87 21.00 5.11
CA GLN A 184 -2.55 21.59 5.27
C GLN A 184 -1.74 20.92 6.39
N CYS A 185 -2.39 20.54 7.49
CA CYS A 185 -1.72 19.81 8.57
C CYS A 185 -1.21 18.44 8.09
N PHE A 186 -2.04 17.66 7.39
CA PHE A 186 -1.61 16.36 6.86
C PHE A 186 -0.56 16.50 5.75
N VAL A 187 -0.66 17.52 4.90
CA VAL A 187 0.38 17.79 3.89
C VAL A 187 1.69 18.24 4.55
N ALA A 188 1.66 19.01 5.63
CA ALA A 188 2.86 19.42 6.37
C ALA A 188 3.63 18.22 6.94
N CYS A 189 2.94 17.13 7.32
CA CYS A 189 3.59 15.89 7.72
C CYS A 189 4.61 15.37 6.68
N LEU A 190 4.40 15.64 5.38
CA LEU A 190 5.27 15.18 4.30
C LEU A 190 6.63 15.91 4.28
N ARG A 191 6.74 17.04 4.98
CA ARG A 191 7.99 17.81 5.15
C ARG A 191 8.80 17.38 6.36
N SER A 192 8.25 16.58 7.27
CA SER A 192 8.96 16.09 8.44
C SER A 192 10.16 15.22 8.07
N SER A 193 11.26 15.33 8.82
CA SER A 193 12.41 14.43 8.72
C SER A 193 12.05 13.01 9.17
N CYS A 194 11.00 12.86 10.01
CA CYS A 194 10.52 11.57 10.48
C CYS A 194 9.72 10.82 9.40
N MET A 195 10.27 9.71 8.89
CA MET A 195 9.61 8.87 7.89
C MET A 195 8.23 8.36 8.34
N LYS A 196 8.05 8.08 9.64
CA LYS A 196 6.77 7.62 10.20
C LYS A 196 5.69 8.69 10.07
N VAL A 197 6.04 9.95 10.36
CA VAL A 197 5.13 11.10 10.20
C VAL A 197 4.79 11.31 8.72
N ARG A 198 5.79 11.26 7.83
CA ARG A 198 5.56 11.36 6.37
C ARG A 198 4.64 10.26 5.86
N ALA A 199 4.89 9.02 6.26
CA ALA A 199 4.06 7.88 5.85
C ALA A 199 2.61 8.03 6.30
N LYS A 200 2.37 8.50 7.54
CA LYS A 200 1.03 8.77 8.07
C LYS A 200 0.32 9.87 7.28
N GLY A 201 1.00 11.00 7.01
CA GLY A 201 0.45 12.09 6.20
C GLY A 201 0.12 11.64 4.77
N THR A 202 1.01 10.89 4.13
CA THR A 202 0.78 10.34 2.80
C THR A 202 -0.40 9.39 2.78
N ARG A 203 -0.45 8.47 3.75
CA ARG A 203 -1.50 7.45 3.81
C ARG A 203 -2.88 8.07 3.98
N ILE A 204 -3.06 8.98 4.93
CA ILE A 204 -4.39 9.57 5.15
C ILE A 204 -4.89 10.32 3.92
N ILE A 205 -4.05 11.12 3.26
CA ILE A 205 -4.44 11.85 2.04
C ILE A 205 -4.82 10.84 0.94
N TYR A 206 -4.02 9.79 0.75
CA TYR A 206 -4.29 8.76 -0.25
C TYR A 206 -5.59 8.00 0.02
N ASP A 207 -5.80 7.54 1.25
CA ASP A 207 -6.98 6.75 1.64
C ASP A 207 -8.28 7.58 1.55
N LEU A 208 -8.24 8.87 1.91
CA LEU A 208 -9.37 9.80 1.72
C LEU A 208 -9.74 9.95 0.24
N CYS A 209 -8.75 9.90 -0.66
CA CYS A 209 -8.97 9.93 -2.10
C CYS A 209 -9.49 8.60 -2.64
N VAL A 210 -9.03 7.45 -2.10
CA VAL A 210 -9.52 6.12 -2.49
C VAL A 210 -11.03 5.99 -2.31
N GLY A 211 -11.58 6.51 -1.20
CA GLY A 211 -13.02 6.49 -0.93
C GLY A 211 -13.87 7.28 -1.93
N ARG A 212 -13.25 8.17 -2.73
CA ARG A 212 -13.92 9.04 -3.73
C ARG A 212 -13.51 8.74 -5.16
N ALA A 213 -12.52 7.91 -5.36
CA ALA A 213 -12.00 7.60 -6.68
C ALA A 213 -13.01 6.82 -7.53
N GLY A 214 -12.95 7.04 -8.83
CA GLY A 214 -13.64 6.21 -9.81
C GLY A 214 -13.07 4.80 -9.86
N ARG A 215 -13.90 3.86 -10.29
CA ARG A 215 -13.40 2.51 -10.59
C ARG A 215 -12.42 2.55 -11.75
N PRO A 216 -11.34 1.74 -11.72
CA PRO A 216 -10.49 1.57 -12.88
C PRO A 216 -11.32 1.19 -14.11
N LYS A 217 -11.10 1.87 -15.22
CA LYS A 217 -11.84 1.59 -16.46
C LYS A 217 -11.27 0.36 -17.14
N PRO A 218 -12.13 -0.48 -17.72
CA PRO A 218 -11.66 -1.62 -18.49
C PRO A 218 -10.95 -1.13 -19.76
N ASN A 219 -10.03 -1.93 -20.26
CA ASN A 219 -9.38 -1.70 -21.54
C ASN A 219 -10.41 -1.59 -22.66
N ASN A 220 -10.48 -0.45 -23.33
CA ASN A 220 -11.30 -0.26 -24.52
C ASN A 220 -10.45 0.27 -25.67
N MET A 221 -10.01 -0.64 -26.51
CA MET A 221 -9.18 -0.32 -27.67
C MET A 221 -9.84 0.69 -28.63
N GLN A 222 -11.15 0.63 -28.75
CA GLN A 222 -11.89 1.59 -29.61
C GLN A 222 -11.70 3.03 -29.13
N GLN A 223 -11.69 3.26 -27.83
CA GLN A 223 -11.49 4.60 -27.30
C GLN A 223 -10.05 5.09 -27.47
N ILE A 224 -9.06 4.20 -27.28
CA ILE A 224 -7.67 4.53 -27.55
C ILE A 224 -7.49 4.89 -29.02
N ALA A 225 -8.04 4.08 -29.94
CA ALA A 225 -7.99 4.33 -31.38
C ALA A 225 -8.73 5.62 -31.77
N ASN A 226 -9.90 5.87 -31.19
CA ASN A 226 -10.67 7.11 -31.44
C ASN A 226 -9.90 8.36 -30.98
N ALA A 227 -9.27 8.32 -29.80
CA ALA A 227 -8.47 9.42 -29.30
C ALA A 227 -7.26 9.67 -30.20
N TRP A 228 -6.61 8.61 -30.67
CA TRP A 228 -5.46 8.68 -31.59
C TRP A 228 -5.86 9.26 -32.96
N MET A 229 -6.99 8.82 -33.52
CA MET A 229 -7.50 9.36 -34.80
C MET A 229 -7.91 10.85 -34.74
N LYS A 230 -8.35 11.32 -33.57
CA LYS A 230 -8.67 12.75 -33.35
C LYS A 230 -7.42 13.62 -33.27
N GLY A 231 -6.26 13.03 -33.05
CA GLY A 231 -5.01 13.71 -32.79
C GLY A 231 -4.90 14.25 -31.36
N TYR A 232 -3.69 14.51 -30.93
CA TYR A 232 -3.39 14.98 -29.59
C TYR A 232 -2.90 16.44 -29.57
N PRO A 233 -3.06 17.17 -28.45
CA PRO A 233 -2.39 18.44 -28.27
C PRO A 233 -0.86 18.31 -28.41
N PRO A 234 -0.13 19.37 -28.86
CA PRO A 234 1.29 19.30 -29.19
C PRO A 234 2.17 18.71 -28.08
N GLU A 235 1.87 19.01 -26.80
CA GLU A 235 2.61 18.48 -25.65
C GLU A 235 2.46 16.96 -25.47
N ILE A 236 1.28 16.42 -25.77
CA ILE A 236 1.00 14.98 -25.72
C ILE A 236 1.58 14.29 -26.95
N ASP A 237 1.48 14.90 -28.10
CA ASP A 237 2.09 14.40 -29.33
C ASP A 237 3.62 14.28 -29.19
N THR A 238 4.24 15.25 -28.54
CA THR A 238 5.66 15.18 -28.20
C THR A 238 5.96 14.01 -27.26
N LEU A 239 5.18 13.81 -26.20
CA LEU A 239 5.34 12.68 -25.27
C LEU A 239 5.26 11.33 -25.97
N ILE A 240 4.35 11.18 -26.94
CA ILE A 240 4.15 9.94 -27.72
C ILE A 240 5.33 9.73 -28.67
N ARG A 241 5.74 10.77 -29.40
CA ARG A 241 6.90 10.69 -30.32
C ARG A 241 8.21 10.39 -29.61
N ASP A 242 8.45 11.02 -28.45
CA ASP A 242 9.66 10.76 -27.64
C ASP A 242 9.74 9.32 -27.14
N TYR A 243 8.57 8.69 -26.87
CA TYR A 243 8.52 7.26 -26.53
C TYR A 243 8.70 6.36 -27.77
N GLY A 244 8.18 6.75 -28.90
CA GLY A 244 8.09 5.97 -30.15
C GLY A 244 6.64 5.61 -30.47
N GLU A 245 6.07 6.29 -31.45
CA GLU A 245 4.67 6.16 -31.85
C GLU A 245 4.26 4.73 -32.24
N ASP A 246 5.18 4.03 -32.95
CA ASP A 246 5.03 2.63 -33.35
C ASP A 246 4.98 1.64 -32.18
N ARG A 247 5.48 2.05 -31.02
CA ARG A 247 5.56 1.26 -29.79
C ARG A 247 4.44 1.60 -28.79
N CYS A 248 3.59 2.58 -29.12
CA CYS A 248 2.46 2.95 -28.29
C CYS A 248 1.35 1.89 -28.31
N HIS A 249 0.57 1.86 -27.25
CA HIS A 249 -0.51 0.89 -27.05
C HIS A 249 -1.56 0.98 -28.18
N ALA A 250 -1.83 2.19 -28.68
CA ALA A 250 -2.66 2.41 -29.86
C ALA A 250 -2.14 1.64 -31.07
N SER A 251 -0.86 1.78 -31.40
CA SER A 251 -0.22 1.09 -32.54
C SER A 251 -0.16 -0.41 -32.33
N GLU A 252 0.22 -0.88 -31.13
CA GLU A 252 0.21 -2.32 -30.79
C GLU A 252 -1.18 -2.92 -30.94
N GLY A 253 -2.24 -2.22 -30.54
CA GLY A 253 -3.63 -2.68 -30.68
C GLY A 253 -4.08 -2.77 -32.13
N ILE A 254 -3.72 -1.81 -32.97
CA ILE A 254 -4.01 -1.84 -34.41
C ILE A 254 -3.27 -3.00 -35.07
N ASN A 255 -1.98 -3.16 -34.78
CA ASN A 255 -1.16 -4.27 -35.29
C ASN A 255 -1.71 -5.63 -34.84
N GLY A 256 -2.12 -5.76 -33.58
CA GLY A 256 -2.75 -6.97 -33.03
C GLY A 256 -4.07 -7.30 -33.72
N LEU A 257 -4.90 -6.28 -34.01
CA LEU A 257 -6.15 -6.46 -34.76
C LEU A 257 -5.86 -6.90 -36.21
N THR A 258 -4.90 -6.28 -36.86
CA THR A 258 -4.50 -6.63 -38.24
C THR A 258 -3.98 -8.06 -38.29
N ALA A 259 -3.07 -8.43 -37.40
CA ALA A 259 -2.56 -9.81 -37.32
C ALA A 259 -3.69 -10.83 -37.03
N PHE A 260 -4.64 -10.46 -36.16
CA PHE A 260 -5.82 -11.31 -35.94
C PHE A 260 -6.67 -11.45 -37.20
N GLN A 261 -6.93 -10.35 -37.93
CA GLN A 261 -7.69 -10.39 -39.18
C GLN A 261 -7.00 -11.22 -40.25
N GLU A 262 -5.67 -11.19 -40.34
CA GLU A 262 -4.90 -12.04 -41.26
C GLU A 262 -5.07 -13.52 -40.93
N VAL A 263 -4.97 -13.90 -39.66
CA VAL A 263 -5.18 -15.29 -39.21
C VAL A 263 -6.59 -15.78 -39.49
N VAL A 264 -7.58 -14.88 -39.41
CA VAL A 264 -8.99 -15.21 -39.68
C VAL A 264 -9.34 -15.12 -41.17
N ALA A 265 -8.60 -14.33 -41.95
CA ALA A 265 -8.83 -14.10 -43.37
C ALA A 265 -8.39 -15.27 -44.26
N ASP A 266 -7.58 -16.19 -43.79
CA ASP A 266 -7.27 -17.45 -44.49
C ASP A 266 -8.52 -18.36 -44.54
N ARG A 267 -9.41 -17.95 -45.44
CA ARG A 267 -10.82 -18.34 -45.54
C ARG A 267 -11.01 -19.60 -46.37
N THR A 268 -10.26 -20.64 -46.14
CA THR A 268 -10.61 -21.95 -46.64
C THR A 268 -11.86 -22.47 -45.92
N ILE A 269 -12.66 -23.24 -46.62
CA ILE A 269 -14.04 -23.65 -46.29
C ILE A 269 -14.21 -24.23 -44.85
N ASP A 270 -13.14 -24.74 -44.26
CA ASP A 270 -13.09 -25.22 -42.88
C ASP A 270 -11.96 -24.50 -42.11
N LEU A 271 -12.34 -23.71 -41.11
CA LEU A 271 -11.38 -23.07 -40.20
C LEU A 271 -10.58 -24.16 -39.47
N ASP A 272 -9.27 -24.17 -39.70
CA ASP A 272 -8.33 -25.03 -38.96
C ASP A 272 -8.10 -24.46 -37.57
N PHE A 273 -8.89 -24.88 -36.58
CA PHE A 273 -8.78 -24.45 -35.19
C PHE A 273 -7.42 -24.77 -34.53
N TYR A 274 -6.67 -25.75 -35.08
CA TYR A 274 -5.33 -26.02 -34.59
C TYR A 274 -4.36 -24.89 -35.01
N LYS A 275 -4.31 -24.56 -36.30
CA LYS A 275 -3.49 -23.44 -36.79
C LYS A 275 -3.92 -22.10 -36.19
N PHE A 276 -5.24 -21.85 -36.14
CA PHE A 276 -5.79 -20.68 -35.46
C PHE A 276 -5.32 -20.59 -34.00
N GLY A 277 -5.41 -21.70 -33.25
CA GLY A 277 -4.99 -21.77 -31.86
C GLY A 277 -3.50 -21.51 -31.65
N LEU A 278 -2.63 -22.03 -32.54
CA LEU A 278 -1.20 -21.73 -32.45
C LEU A 278 -0.90 -20.23 -32.62
N ALA A 279 -1.51 -19.59 -33.61
CA ALA A 279 -1.31 -18.17 -33.90
C ALA A 279 -1.90 -17.28 -32.82
N ILE A 280 -3.15 -17.54 -32.39
CA ILE A 280 -3.82 -16.72 -31.41
C ILE A 280 -3.20 -16.86 -30.00
N GLY A 281 -2.74 -18.05 -29.64
CA GLY A 281 -2.04 -18.27 -28.38
C GLY A 281 -0.75 -17.48 -28.28
N GLN A 282 -0.02 -17.28 -29.38
CA GLN A 282 1.16 -16.43 -29.44
C GLN A 282 0.76 -14.95 -29.31
N ALA A 283 -0.21 -14.50 -30.09
CA ALA A 283 -0.69 -13.12 -30.04
C ALA A 283 -1.21 -12.72 -28.64
N MET A 284 -1.82 -13.64 -27.90
CA MET A 284 -2.27 -13.43 -26.51
C MET A 284 -1.14 -13.21 -25.49
N LEU A 285 0.06 -13.68 -25.79
CA LEU A 285 1.23 -13.41 -24.96
C LEU A 285 1.88 -12.06 -25.27
N GLU A 286 1.68 -11.56 -26.48
CA GLU A 286 2.32 -10.33 -26.97
C GLU A 286 1.48 -9.10 -26.69
N THR A 287 0.15 -9.20 -26.74
CA THR A 287 -0.75 -8.05 -26.57
C THR A 287 -1.99 -8.38 -25.76
N ASP A 288 -2.52 -7.39 -25.05
CA ASP A 288 -3.81 -7.48 -24.37
C ASP A 288 -5.00 -7.47 -25.34
N TYR A 289 -4.79 -6.96 -26.53
CA TYR A 289 -5.85 -6.65 -27.52
C TYR A 289 -6.07 -7.78 -28.56
N ALA A 290 -5.40 -8.89 -28.39
CA ALA A 290 -5.69 -10.04 -29.22
C ALA A 290 -7.13 -10.48 -28.97
N VAL A 291 -8.17 -9.77 -29.58
CA VAL A 291 -9.30 -10.19 -29.54
C VAL A 291 -10.63 -9.92 -29.85
N PHE A 292 -11.63 -10.21 -29.57
CA PHE A 292 -12.41 -11.42 -29.47
C PHE A 292 -13.91 -11.18 -29.37
N LYS A 293 -14.32 -9.94 -29.15
CA LYS A 293 -15.75 -9.57 -29.20
C LYS A 293 -16.25 -9.32 -30.64
N LEU A 294 -15.37 -9.47 -31.63
CA LEU A 294 -15.75 -9.41 -33.03
C LEU A 294 -16.71 -10.55 -33.36
N PRO A 295 -17.73 -10.30 -34.22
CA PRO A 295 -18.66 -11.32 -34.67
C PRO A 295 -17.92 -12.49 -35.32
N PHE A 296 -18.30 -13.72 -34.98
CA PHE A 296 -17.87 -14.89 -35.69
C PHE A 296 -18.67 -14.99 -37.00
N GLU A 297 -18.06 -14.62 -38.14
CA GLU A 297 -18.74 -14.71 -39.44
C GLU A 297 -19.03 -16.15 -39.76
N ARG A 298 -20.32 -16.54 -39.70
CA ARG A 298 -20.79 -17.89 -40.02
C ARG A 298 -20.75 -18.10 -41.53
N ARG A 299 -19.72 -18.74 -42.01
CA ARG A 299 -19.73 -19.30 -43.35
C ARG A 299 -20.23 -20.76 -43.41
N SER A 300 -20.31 -21.40 -42.24
CA SER A 300 -20.83 -22.76 -42.11
C SER A 300 -21.68 -22.84 -40.85
N SER A 301 -22.88 -23.41 -40.92
CA SER A 301 -23.77 -23.70 -39.79
C SER A 301 -23.21 -24.72 -38.79
N LYS A 302 -21.97 -25.18 -38.99
CA LYS A 302 -21.31 -26.25 -38.22
C LYS A 302 -20.93 -25.84 -36.79
N TYR A 303 -20.71 -24.53 -36.54
CA TYR A 303 -20.24 -24.05 -35.25
C TYR A 303 -21.25 -23.06 -34.60
N PRO A 304 -21.59 -23.21 -33.30
CA PRO A 304 -22.61 -22.41 -32.63
C PRO A 304 -22.06 -21.12 -32.02
N PHE A 305 -20.91 -20.59 -32.50
CA PHE A 305 -20.28 -19.40 -31.93
C PHE A 305 -20.89 -18.11 -32.47
N ASN A 306 -21.13 -17.13 -31.57
CA ASN A 306 -21.57 -15.79 -31.95
C ASN A 306 -20.39 -14.85 -32.14
N THR A 307 -19.36 -15.01 -31.32
CA THR A 307 -18.14 -14.20 -31.33
C THR A 307 -16.91 -15.09 -31.35
N TRP A 308 -15.77 -14.52 -31.70
CA TRP A 308 -14.49 -15.22 -31.61
C TRP A 308 -14.14 -15.58 -30.15
N LEU A 309 -14.62 -14.82 -29.17
CA LEU A 309 -14.50 -15.16 -27.76
C LEU A 309 -15.15 -16.51 -27.43
N ASP A 310 -16.33 -16.77 -28.01
CA ASP A 310 -17.05 -18.05 -27.80
C ASP A 310 -16.32 -19.23 -28.39
N ALA A 311 -15.49 -19.01 -29.39
CA ALA A 311 -14.69 -20.06 -30.05
C ALA A 311 -13.42 -20.45 -29.26
N LEU A 312 -12.95 -19.62 -28.32
CA LEU A 312 -11.70 -19.88 -27.60
C LEU A 312 -11.67 -21.18 -26.78
N PRO A 313 -12.73 -21.55 -26.02
CA PRO A 313 -12.75 -22.82 -25.29
C PRO A 313 -12.65 -24.05 -26.23
N HIS A 314 -13.30 -23.96 -27.39
CA HIS A 314 -13.19 -25.01 -28.40
C HIS A 314 -11.77 -25.10 -28.97
N THR A 315 -11.18 -23.95 -29.29
CA THR A 315 -9.79 -23.84 -29.76
C THR A 315 -8.81 -24.45 -28.75
N ALA A 316 -8.97 -24.11 -27.45
CA ALA A 316 -8.16 -24.68 -26.39
C ALA A 316 -8.26 -26.22 -26.32
N ASN A 317 -9.47 -26.79 -26.51
CA ASN A 317 -9.67 -28.22 -26.51
C ASN A 317 -8.99 -28.89 -27.73
N VAL A 318 -9.05 -28.29 -28.93
CA VAL A 318 -8.35 -28.77 -30.11
C VAL A 318 -6.84 -28.79 -29.88
N LEU A 319 -6.27 -27.74 -29.28
CA LEU A 319 -4.84 -27.71 -28.95
C LEU A 319 -4.46 -28.80 -27.94
N ARG A 320 -5.27 -29.02 -26.89
CA ARG A 320 -5.03 -30.11 -25.93
C ARG A 320 -5.04 -31.48 -26.56
N SER A 321 -5.95 -31.72 -27.50
CA SER A 321 -6.01 -32.98 -28.25
C SER A 321 -4.76 -33.23 -29.11
N ASN A 322 -4.02 -32.16 -29.44
CA ASN A 322 -2.76 -32.19 -30.16
C ASN A 322 -1.53 -32.02 -29.25
N ALA A 323 -1.68 -32.21 -27.95
CA ALA A 323 -0.63 -32.09 -26.91
C ALA A 323 0.02 -30.69 -26.77
N GLU A 324 -0.60 -29.62 -27.29
CA GLU A 324 -0.16 -28.21 -27.14
C GLU A 324 -0.74 -27.61 -25.86
N PHE A 325 -0.41 -28.22 -24.70
CA PHE A 325 -1.03 -27.91 -23.42
C PHE A 325 -0.80 -26.45 -22.96
N ASP A 326 0.40 -25.91 -23.14
CA ASP A 326 0.70 -24.55 -22.67
C ASP A 326 -0.07 -23.48 -23.45
N LYS A 327 -0.15 -23.61 -24.77
CA LYS A 327 -0.93 -22.71 -25.61
C LYS A 327 -2.43 -22.81 -25.34
N ALA A 328 -2.92 -24.04 -25.17
CA ALA A 328 -4.32 -24.30 -24.81
C ALA A 328 -4.68 -23.60 -23.49
N ASP A 329 -3.83 -23.74 -22.47
CA ASP A 329 -4.06 -23.14 -21.15
C ASP A 329 -3.93 -21.62 -21.18
N ILE A 330 -3.06 -21.02 -22.02
CA ILE A 330 -2.98 -19.57 -22.25
C ILE A 330 -4.30 -19.04 -22.80
N ILE A 331 -4.83 -19.69 -23.85
CA ILE A 331 -6.10 -19.30 -24.46
C ILE A 331 -7.24 -19.40 -23.46
N GLU A 332 -7.34 -20.49 -22.72
CA GLU A 332 -8.39 -20.68 -21.73
C GLU A 332 -8.26 -19.70 -20.56
N ALA A 333 -7.04 -19.48 -20.03
CA ALA A 333 -6.83 -18.49 -18.98
C ALA A 333 -7.24 -17.08 -19.44
N LYS A 334 -6.89 -16.70 -20.67
CA LYS A 334 -7.31 -15.41 -21.25
C LYS A 334 -8.82 -15.31 -21.40
N TYR A 335 -9.48 -16.36 -21.88
CA TYR A 335 -10.95 -16.44 -21.94
C TYR A 335 -11.57 -16.23 -20.55
N LEU A 336 -11.05 -16.91 -19.52
CA LEU A 336 -11.53 -16.79 -18.14
C LEU A 336 -11.33 -15.37 -17.61
N MET A 337 -10.18 -14.75 -17.89
CA MET A 337 -9.90 -13.38 -17.49
C MET A 337 -10.86 -12.38 -18.15
N VAL A 338 -11.06 -12.46 -19.46
CA VAL A 338 -11.97 -11.56 -20.22
C VAL A 338 -13.44 -11.74 -19.81
N THR A 339 -13.83 -12.93 -19.39
CA THR A 339 -15.19 -13.22 -18.88
C THR A 339 -15.36 -12.96 -17.38
N GLY A 340 -14.34 -12.38 -16.70
CA GLY A 340 -14.40 -12.03 -15.28
C GLY A 340 -14.27 -13.21 -14.31
N LYS A 341 -13.92 -14.41 -14.81
CA LYS A 341 -13.75 -15.62 -14.00
C LYS A 341 -12.33 -15.73 -13.43
N TRP A 342 -11.90 -14.68 -12.71
CA TRP A 342 -10.50 -14.50 -12.27
C TRP A 342 -9.97 -15.64 -11.40
N MET A 343 -10.79 -16.21 -10.50
CA MET A 343 -10.37 -17.31 -9.64
C MET A 343 -10.11 -18.59 -10.44
N ALA A 344 -10.96 -18.89 -11.42
CA ALA A 344 -10.74 -20.04 -12.29
C ALA A 344 -9.47 -19.87 -13.17
N ALA A 345 -9.20 -18.65 -13.63
CA ALA A 345 -7.96 -18.33 -14.34
C ALA A 345 -6.72 -18.54 -13.45
N LYS A 346 -6.79 -18.13 -12.18
CA LYS A 346 -5.73 -18.38 -11.20
C LYS A 346 -5.47 -19.86 -10.99
N ASP A 347 -6.52 -20.67 -10.75
CA ASP A 347 -6.40 -22.10 -10.51
C ASP A 347 -5.80 -22.84 -11.71
N LEU A 348 -6.18 -22.43 -12.93
CA LEU A 348 -5.59 -22.94 -14.16
C LEU A 348 -4.10 -22.57 -14.26
N ALA A 349 -3.78 -21.30 -14.01
CA ALA A 349 -2.40 -20.81 -14.06
C ALA A 349 -1.50 -21.45 -12.99
N GLU A 350 -2.01 -21.76 -11.79
CA GLU A 350 -1.27 -22.53 -10.77
C GLU A 350 -0.90 -23.93 -11.26
N LYS A 351 -1.80 -24.63 -11.93
CA LYS A 351 -1.53 -25.95 -12.51
C LYS A 351 -0.52 -25.86 -13.66
N ALA A 352 -0.72 -24.90 -14.56
CA ALA A 352 0.16 -24.68 -15.69
C ALA A 352 1.58 -24.25 -15.28
N SER A 353 1.71 -23.42 -14.25
CA SER A 353 3.01 -22.98 -13.73
C SER A 353 3.84 -24.11 -13.11
N LYS A 354 3.21 -25.17 -12.61
CA LYS A 354 3.92 -26.37 -12.13
C LYS A 354 4.53 -27.16 -13.28
N ARG A 355 3.84 -27.19 -14.44
CA ARG A 355 4.32 -27.83 -15.66
C ARG A 355 5.39 -26.98 -16.35
N SER A 356 5.11 -25.68 -16.53
CA SER A 356 5.94 -24.76 -17.31
C SER A 356 6.27 -23.47 -16.50
N PRO A 357 7.13 -23.56 -15.46
CA PRO A 357 7.35 -22.48 -14.50
C PRO A 357 8.12 -21.27 -15.06
N LYS A 358 8.60 -21.32 -16.29
CA LYS A 358 9.32 -20.24 -16.96
C LYS A 358 8.42 -19.31 -17.79
N ILE A 359 7.14 -19.63 -17.94
CA ILE A 359 6.18 -18.79 -18.66
C ILE A 359 5.63 -17.74 -17.70
N GLY A 360 6.03 -16.47 -17.88
CA GLY A 360 5.66 -15.37 -16.98
C GLY A 360 4.17 -15.05 -16.97
N PHE A 361 3.44 -15.39 -18.02
CA PHE A 361 2.00 -15.20 -18.11
C PHE A 361 1.23 -15.90 -16.99
N TRP A 362 1.69 -17.06 -16.51
CA TRP A 362 1.05 -17.75 -15.38
C TRP A 362 1.08 -16.91 -14.10
N TYR A 363 2.21 -16.31 -13.82
CA TYR A 363 2.36 -15.46 -12.62
C TYR A 363 1.53 -14.18 -12.75
N TYR A 364 1.40 -13.62 -13.96
CA TYR A 364 0.51 -12.51 -14.23
C TYR A 364 -0.96 -12.88 -13.98
N ALA A 365 -1.45 -13.98 -14.53
CA ALA A 365 -2.82 -14.43 -14.31
C ALA A 365 -3.10 -14.79 -12.84
N MET A 366 -2.12 -15.34 -12.12
CA MET A 366 -2.25 -15.63 -10.69
C MET A 366 -2.32 -14.39 -9.81
N CYS A 367 -1.47 -13.38 -10.05
CA CYS A 367 -1.35 -12.24 -9.13
C CYS A 367 -2.52 -11.25 -9.19
N ILE A 368 -3.31 -11.24 -10.29
CA ILE A 368 -4.45 -10.31 -10.44
C ILE A 368 -5.51 -10.49 -9.35
N PRO A 369 -6.06 -11.71 -9.11
CA PRO A 369 -7.10 -11.91 -8.10
C PRO A 369 -6.55 -12.07 -6.68
N MET A 370 -5.22 -12.10 -6.52
CA MET A 370 -4.59 -12.21 -5.21
C MET A 370 -4.45 -10.83 -4.57
N GLU A 371 -4.50 -10.82 -3.25
CA GLU A 371 -4.19 -9.65 -2.43
C GLU A 371 -2.92 -9.91 -1.63
N ASP A 372 -2.41 -8.86 -0.95
CA ASP A 372 -1.31 -8.96 -0.01
C ASP A 372 0.08 -9.33 -0.58
N ALA A 373 0.93 -9.79 0.34
CA ALA A 373 2.33 -10.12 0.08
C ALA A 373 2.49 -11.31 -0.88
N ASP A 374 1.52 -12.20 -0.98
CA ASP A 374 1.56 -13.35 -1.91
C ASP A 374 1.38 -12.90 -3.36
N SER A 375 0.53 -11.90 -3.62
CA SER A 375 0.41 -11.27 -4.94
C SER A 375 1.74 -10.62 -5.35
N LEU A 376 2.34 -9.82 -4.47
CA LEU A 376 3.64 -9.18 -4.71
C LEU A 376 4.72 -10.22 -5.01
N ARG A 377 4.83 -11.26 -4.17
CA ARG A 377 5.81 -12.34 -4.35
C ARG A 377 5.60 -13.07 -5.68
N THR A 378 4.35 -13.32 -6.06
CA THR A 378 4.00 -13.96 -7.32
C THR A 378 4.38 -13.09 -8.51
N ALA A 379 4.08 -11.80 -8.47
CA ALA A 379 4.47 -10.86 -9.52
C ALA A 379 6.01 -10.77 -9.65
N GLN A 380 6.74 -10.70 -8.54
CA GLN A 380 8.21 -10.70 -8.54
C GLN A 380 8.81 -11.99 -9.15
N LYS A 381 8.20 -13.15 -8.90
CA LYS A 381 8.61 -14.40 -9.57
C LYS A 381 8.39 -14.31 -11.07
N GLY A 382 7.24 -13.81 -11.50
CA GLY A 382 6.92 -13.62 -12.91
C GLY A 382 7.91 -12.70 -13.63
N LEU A 383 8.33 -11.61 -12.99
CA LEU A 383 9.32 -10.68 -13.54
C LEU A 383 10.69 -11.30 -13.80
N ARG A 384 11.02 -12.42 -13.17
CA ARG A 384 12.27 -13.19 -13.38
C ARG A 384 12.16 -14.23 -14.51
N CYS A 385 10.98 -14.44 -15.07
CA CYS A 385 10.83 -15.35 -16.20
C CYS A 385 11.51 -14.78 -17.46
N PRO A 386 12.18 -15.61 -18.26
CA PRO A 386 12.78 -15.17 -19.53
C PRO A 386 11.70 -14.90 -20.59
N GLY A 387 12.01 -14.06 -21.57
CA GLY A 387 11.17 -13.85 -22.75
C GLY A 387 9.82 -13.21 -22.46
N LEU A 388 9.74 -12.36 -21.42
CA LEU A 388 8.51 -11.61 -21.15
C LEU A 388 8.20 -10.63 -22.27
N SER A 389 6.99 -10.70 -22.83
CA SER A 389 6.46 -9.63 -23.67
C SER A 389 6.30 -8.35 -22.87
N LEU A 390 6.27 -7.19 -23.55
CA LEU A 390 6.05 -5.90 -22.91
C LEU A 390 4.73 -5.89 -22.13
N TYR A 391 3.67 -6.44 -22.72
CA TYR A 391 2.36 -6.59 -22.09
C TYR A 391 2.41 -7.34 -20.74
N VAL A 392 2.98 -8.54 -20.72
CA VAL A 392 3.08 -9.35 -19.49
C VAL A 392 3.97 -8.67 -18.47
N ARG A 393 5.10 -8.08 -18.89
CA ARG A 393 6.01 -7.33 -18.02
C ARG A 393 5.33 -6.11 -17.40
N HIS A 394 4.57 -5.35 -18.22
CA HIS A 394 3.77 -4.22 -17.73
C HIS A 394 2.77 -4.66 -16.66
N GLY A 395 1.98 -5.69 -16.93
CA GLY A 395 1.00 -6.21 -15.98
C GLY A 395 1.62 -6.69 -14.66
N LEU A 396 2.75 -7.40 -14.72
CA LEU A 396 3.48 -7.83 -13.52
C LEU A 396 4.05 -6.66 -12.73
N LEU A 397 4.65 -5.65 -13.39
CA LEU A 397 5.15 -4.45 -12.73
C LEU A 397 4.03 -3.61 -12.13
N TYR A 398 2.88 -3.53 -12.82
CA TYR A 398 1.69 -2.85 -12.28
C TYR A 398 1.26 -3.49 -10.95
N GLN A 399 1.07 -4.80 -10.92
CA GLN A 399 0.70 -5.52 -9.70
C GLN A 399 1.78 -5.40 -8.62
N ALA A 400 3.05 -5.57 -8.97
CA ALA A 400 4.14 -5.45 -8.02
C ALA A 400 4.24 -4.06 -7.40
N SER A 401 4.04 -2.99 -8.20
CA SER A 401 4.12 -1.60 -7.71
C SER A 401 2.96 -1.27 -6.77
N THR A 402 1.73 -1.59 -7.17
CA THR A 402 0.53 -1.28 -6.37
C THR A 402 0.52 -2.06 -5.07
N ARG A 403 0.84 -3.36 -5.09
CA ARG A 403 0.90 -4.17 -3.86
C ARG A 403 2.04 -3.76 -2.94
N ALA A 404 3.21 -3.43 -3.49
CA ALA A 404 4.33 -2.93 -2.69
C ALA A 404 3.99 -1.59 -2.01
N TRP A 405 3.26 -0.69 -2.67
CA TRP A 405 2.77 0.55 -2.10
C TRP A 405 1.82 0.32 -0.92
N GLU A 406 0.81 -0.50 -1.11
CA GLU A 406 -0.18 -0.83 -0.09
C GLU A 406 0.49 -1.45 1.16
N LEU A 407 1.38 -2.43 0.93
CA LEU A 407 2.13 -3.10 2.00
C LEU A 407 3.09 -2.14 2.72
N ALA A 408 3.75 -1.25 1.98
CA ALA A 408 4.64 -0.24 2.55
C ALA A 408 3.87 0.70 3.49
N LEU A 409 2.79 1.31 3.02
CA LEU A 409 1.98 2.21 3.84
C LEU A 409 1.40 1.49 5.07
N LYS A 410 0.91 0.25 4.90
CA LYS A 410 0.37 -0.55 6.01
C LYS A 410 1.43 -0.81 7.08
N ALA A 411 2.65 -1.19 6.68
CA ALA A 411 3.74 -1.48 7.60
C ALA A 411 4.30 -0.22 8.28
N LEU A 412 4.46 0.88 7.53
CA LEU A 412 5.05 2.13 8.05
C LEU A 412 4.10 2.94 8.94
N THR A 413 2.78 2.73 8.85
CA THR A 413 1.79 3.51 9.60
C THR A 413 1.07 2.72 10.67
N GLY A 414 1.41 1.44 10.85
CA GLY A 414 0.83 0.58 11.87
C GLY A 414 1.06 1.12 13.30
N PRO A 415 0.17 0.80 14.25
CA PRO A 415 0.37 1.16 15.65
C PRO A 415 1.56 0.37 16.20
N SER A 416 2.63 1.05 16.56
CA SER A 416 3.88 0.46 17.12
C SER A 416 4.41 -0.71 16.29
N PRO A 417 4.83 -0.47 15.03
CA PRO A 417 5.42 -1.54 14.23
C PRO A 417 6.66 -2.08 14.96
N SER A 418 6.80 -3.41 14.99
CA SER A 418 8.08 -4.00 15.39
C SER A 418 9.18 -3.55 14.42
N ASP A 419 10.44 -3.51 14.86
CA ASP A 419 11.57 -3.14 14.00
C ASP A 419 11.60 -3.95 12.70
N GLN A 420 11.18 -5.21 12.78
CA GLN A 420 11.04 -6.07 11.62
C GLN A 420 9.96 -5.59 10.64
N LEU A 421 8.79 -5.20 11.12
CA LEU A 421 7.70 -4.67 10.26
C LEU A 421 8.07 -3.31 9.66
N TRP A 422 8.76 -2.48 10.43
CA TRP A 422 9.27 -1.21 9.96
C TRP A 422 10.25 -1.38 8.81
N SER A 423 11.28 -2.20 9.01
CA SER A 423 12.30 -2.50 8.00
C SER A 423 11.69 -3.13 6.75
N GLN A 424 10.70 -4.00 6.91
CA GLN A 424 9.96 -4.59 5.80
C GLN A 424 9.14 -3.53 5.06
N GLY A 425 8.55 -2.58 5.76
CA GLY A 425 7.82 -1.44 5.18
C GLY A 425 8.71 -0.58 4.28
N LEU A 426 9.92 -0.25 4.76
CA LEU A 426 10.93 0.47 3.96
C LEU A 426 11.35 -0.32 2.72
N ALA A 427 11.54 -1.63 2.85
CA ALA A 427 11.90 -2.49 1.72
C ALA A 427 10.78 -2.55 0.66
N TYR A 428 9.52 -2.60 1.07
CA TYR A 428 8.39 -2.52 0.14
C TYR A 428 8.32 -1.16 -0.55
N LEU A 429 8.55 -0.07 0.18
CA LEU A 429 8.55 1.29 -0.41
C LEU A 429 9.63 1.42 -1.49
N GLY A 430 10.82 0.93 -1.21
CA GLY A 430 11.92 0.97 -2.17
C GLY A 430 11.65 0.10 -3.40
N LEU A 431 11.14 -1.12 -3.20
CA LEU A 431 10.74 -1.96 -4.32
C LEU A 431 9.64 -1.30 -5.16
N CYS A 432 8.66 -0.67 -4.52
CA CYS A 432 7.63 0.11 -5.20
C CYS A 432 8.26 1.21 -6.07
N TYR A 433 9.13 2.04 -5.48
CA TYR A 433 9.78 3.14 -6.18
C TYR A 433 10.61 2.66 -7.40
N GLN A 434 11.37 1.58 -7.25
CA GLN A 434 12.15 0.98 -8.35
C GLN A 434 11.25 0.43 -9.47
N ASN A 435 10.19 -0.30 -9.11
CA ASN A 435 9.25 -0.83 -10.08
C ASN A 435 8.53 0.31 -10.83
N LEU A 436 8.13 1.38 -10.12
CA LEU A 436 7.51 2.57 -10.72
C LEU A 436 8.47 3.28 -11.69
N LYS A 437 9.73 3.46 -11.30
CA LYS A 437 10.76 4.01 -12.19
C LYS A 437 10.93 3.15 -13.44
N THR A 438 11.00 1.84 -13.28
CA THR A 438 11.14 0.89 -14.39
C THR A 438 9.95 0.94 -15.33
N ILE A 439 8.73 0.81 -14.81
CA ILE A 439 7.52 0.75 -15.65
C ILE A 439 7.30 2.06 -16.42
N LEU A 440 7.57 3.22 -15.82
CA LEU A 440 7.46 4.52 -16.48
C LEU A 440 8.53 4.75 -17.55
N THR A 441 9.57 3.92 -17.58
CA THR A 441 10.62 3.96 -18.62
C THR A 441 10.28 3.05 -19.79
N ILE A 442 9.75 1.85 -19.50
CA ILE A 442 9.55 0.83 -20.53
C ILE A 442 8.14 0.79 -21.12
N SER A 443 7.13 1.27 -20.38
CA SER A 443 5.74 1.18 -20.83
C SER A 443 5.30 2.38 -21.64
N PRO A 444 4.44 2.17 -22.66
CA PRO A 444 3.83 3.25 -23.41
C PRO A 444 3.06 4.24 -22.52
N PRO A 445 3.07 5.53 -22.86
CA PRO A 445 2.36 6.55 -22.08
C PRO A 445 0.82 6.43 -22.16
N ASP A 446 0.31 5.72 -23.15
CA ASP A 446 -1.10 5.39 -23.37
C ASP A 446 -1.50 4.02 -22.81
N SER A 447 -0.60 3.34 -22.07
CA SER A 447 -0.90 2.04 -21.45
C SER A 447 -1.95 2.16 -20.35
N VAL A 448 -2.74 1.11 -20.21
CA VAL A 448 -3.77 1.02 -19.16
C VAL A 448 -3.13 1.07 -17.76
N GLY A 449 -3.70 1.94 -16.92
CA GLY A 449 -3.24 2.12 -15.54
C GLY A 449 -1.92 2.90 -15.40
N ILE A 450 -1.24 3.26 -16.48
CA ILE A 450 0.03 4.00 -16.41
C ILE A 450 -0.13 5.36 -15.74
N ALA A 451 -1.26 6.03 -15.94
CA ALA A 451 -1.57 7.30 -15.27
C ALA A 451 -1.66 7.13 -13.75
N SER A 452 -2.26 6.04 -13.25
CA SER A 452 -2.27 5.74 -11.82
C SER A 452 -0.86 5.56 -11.28
N LEU A 453 -0.01 4.83 -11.98
CA LEU A 453 1.37 4.57 -11.57
C LEU A 453 2.27 5.82 -11.66
N ALA A 454 2.06 6.67 -12.66
CA ALA A 454 2.80 7.93 -12.78
C ALA A 454 2.49 8.87 -11.60
N ASN A 455 1.23 8.97 -11.21
CA ASN A 455 0.82 9.72 -10.03
C ASN A 455 1.37 9.08 -8.74
N LEU A 456 1.32 7.75 -8.65
CA LEU A 456 1.88 7.01 -7.51
C LEU A 456 3.39 7.22 -7.37
N PHE A 457 4.11 7.35 -8.49
CA PHE A 457 5.54 7.65 -8.49
C PHE A 457 5.84 9.02 -7.88
N VAL A 458 5.02 10.04 -8.17
CA VAL A 458 5.13 11.36 -7.52
C VAL A 458 4.91 11.23 -5.99
N LEU A 459 3.89 10.49 -5.57
CA LEU A 459 3.62 10.28 -4.14
C LEU A 459 4.78 9.56 -3.44
N ALA A 460 5.29 8.50 -4.05
CA ALA A 460 6.43 7.74 -3.51
C ALA A 460 7.71 8.60 -3.47
N HIS A 461 7.93 9.44 -4.48
CA HIS A 461 9.05 10.37 -4.52
C HIS A 461 8.98 11.39 -3.38
N ILE A 462 7.82 12.03 -3.17
CA ILE A 462 7.62 12.99 -2.07
C ILE A 462 7.74 12.29 -0.71
N LEU A 463 7.19 11.09 -0.56
CA LEU A 463 7.32 10.32 0.69
C LEU A 463 8.78 10.01 1.02
N LEU A 464 9.59 9.65 0.03
CA LEU A 464 11.00 9.33 0.23
C LEU A 464 11.85 10.58 0.50
N HIS A 465 11.67 11.63 -0.28
CA HIS A 465 12.57 12.79 -0.32
C HIS A 465 11.99 14.06 0.32
N GLY A 466 10.80 14.02 0.90
CA GLY A 466 10.04 15.18 1.37
C GLY A 466 10.83 16.26 2.11
N PRO A 467 11.68 15.94 3.14
CA PRO A 467 12.44 16.96 3.86
C PRO A 467 13.60 17.55 3.05
N GLU A 468 14.12 16.84 2.04
CA GLU A 468 15.26 17.25 1.21
C GLU A 468 14.82 18.05 -0.02
N LEU A 469 13.54 17.97 -0.40
CA LEU A 469 13.00 18.70 -1.54
C LEU A 469 13.03 20.20 -1.26
N SER A 470 13.47 20.96 -2.24
CA SER A 470 13.40 22.43 -2.18
C SER A 470 11.98 22.91 -1.91
N PRO A 471 11.79 24.08 -1.29
CA PRO A 471 10.45 24.61 -1.02
C PRO A 471 9.54 24.68 -2.23
N ASN A 472 10.09 25.00 -3.41
CA ASN A 472 9.37 25.10 -4.69
C ASN A 472 9.40 23.81 -5.55
N LEU A 473 9.89 22.69 -5.00
CA LEU A 473 9.90 21.36 -5.61
C LEU A 473 10.64 21.29 -6.98
N GLU A 474 11.71 22.07 -7.17
CA GLU A 474 12.43 22.12 -8.44
C GLU A 474 12.89 20.73 -8.90
N GLU A 475 13.41 19.91 -7.98
CA GLU A 475 13.95 18.57 -8.25
C GLU A 475 12.85 17.61 -8.72
N SER A 476 11.60 17.86 -8.29
CA SER A 476 10.44 17.02 -8.61
C SER A 476 9.75 17.43 -9.92
N LYS A 477 10.03 18.62 -10.46
CA LYS A 477 9.33 19.14 -11.66
C LYS A 477 9.30 18.16 -12.84
N PRO A 478 10.40 17.49 -13.24
CA PRO A 478 10.36 16.56 -14.36
C PRO A 478 9.43 15.36 -14.11
N ILE A 479 9.40 14.85 -12.87
CA ILE A 479 8.56 13.72 -12.47
C ILE A 479 7.09 14.15 -12.46
N VAL A 480 6.81 15.31 -11.88
CA VAL A 480 5.45 15.87 -11.79
C VAL A 480 4.90 16.16 -13.18
N GLU A 481 5.71 16.76 -14.07
CA GLU A 481 5.32 17.10 -15.42
C GLU A 481 5.03 15.85 -16.26
N LYS A 482 5.88 14.84 -16.18
CA LYS A 482 5.62 13.54 -16.83
C LYS A 482 4.31 12.93 -16.36
N ALA A 483 4.05 12.93 -15.05
CA ALA A 483 2.80 12.41 -14.49
C ALA A 483 1.58 13.25 -14.96
N ARG A 484 1.72 14.57 -15.06
CA ARG A 484 0.68 15.48 -15.58
C ARG A 484 0.33 15.15 -17.03
N LEU A 485 1.34 15.00 -17.89
CA LEU A 485 1.14 14.69 -19.30
C LEU A 485 0.49 13.33 -19.52
N ILE A 486 0.97 12.28 -18.81
CA ILE A 486 0.36 10.95 -18.87
C ILE A 486 -1.08 10.97 -18.36
N THR A 487 -1.37 11.72 -17.29
CA THR A 487 -2.74 11.87 -16.77
C THR A 487 -3.63 12.58 -17.81
N LYS A 488 -3.13 13.65 -18.43
CA LYS A 488 -3.86 14.38 -19.48
C LYS A 488 -4.15 13.49 -20.69
N LEU A 489 -3.20 12.65 -21.10
CA LEU A 489 -3.41 11.67 -22.17
C LEU A 489 -4.50 10.66 -21.78
N ASN A 490 -4.46 10.13 -20.57
CA ASN A 490 -5.49 9.24 -20.05
C ASN A 490 -6.88 9.89 -20.07
N ASP A 491 -6.99 11.15 -19.63
CA ASP A 491 -8.25 11.88 -19.63
C ASP A 491 -8.78 12.14 -21.05
N LEU A 492 -7.91 12.37 -22.03
CA LEU A 492 -8.27 12.50 -23.46
C LEU A 492 -8.78 11.18 -24.04
N ILE A 493 -8.16 10.06 -23.70
CA ILE A 493 -8.61 8.73 -24.13
C ILE A 493 -10.02 8.43 -23.61
N TRP A 494 -10.34 8.85 -22.40
CA TRP A 494 -11.60 8.53 -21.73
C TRP A 494 -12.63 9.67 -21.72
N ALA A 495 -12.39 10.74 -22.47
CA ALA A 495 -13.21 11.97 -22.47
C ALA A 495 -14.69 11.76 -22.84
N GLU A 496 -15.00 10.74 -23.65
CA GLU A 496 -16.37 10.48 -24.13
C GLU A 496 -17.23 9.68 -23.12
N GLU A 497 -16.63 9.05 -22.15
CA GLU A 497 -17.37 8.43 -21.05
C GLU A 497 -17.69 9.49 -20.00
N LEU A 498 -18.99 9.78 -19.81
CA LEU A 498 -19.52 10.71 -18.82
C LEU A 498 -18.69 10.77 -17.54
N ALA A 499 -18.13 11.95 -17.27
CA ALA A 499 -17.46 12.38 -16.04
C ALA A 499 -16.80 11.23 -15.26
N SER A 500 -15.68 10.72 -15.76
CA SER A 500 -14.92 9.75 -15.00
C SER A 500 -14.40 10.42 -13.74
N ALA A 501 -14.82 9.93 -12.58
CA ALA A 501 -14.20 10.36 -11.33
C ALA A 501 -12.69 10.13 -11.43
N PRO A 502 -11.86 11.09 -10.99
CA PRO A 502 -10.41 10.99 -11.06
C PRO A 502 -9.91 9.79 -10.23
N ILE A 503 -8.76 9.27 -10.61
CA ILE A 503 -8.12 8.17 -9.88
C ILE A 503 -7.56 8.66 -8.53
N ALA A 504 -7.53 7.80 -7.52
CA ALA A 504 -7.10 8.16 -6.16
C ALA A 504 -5.70 8.78 -6.11
N SER A 505 -4.74 8.20 -6.82
CA SER A 505 -3.36 8.71 -6.86
C SER A 505 -3.24 10.08 -7.52
N GLN A 506 -4.08 10.39 -8.52
CA GLN A 506 -4.18 11.73 -9.12
C GLN A 506 -4.70 12.75 -8.12
N MET A 507 -5.84 12.46 -7.47
CA MET A 507 -6.43 13.34 -6.47
C MET A 507 -5.44 13.63 -5.33
N ALA A 508 -4.79 12.59 -4.81
CA ALA A 508 -3.80 12.72 -3.75
C ALA A 508 -2.61 13.58 -4.18
N ARG A 509 -2.06 13.35 -5.39
CA ARG A 509 -1.01 14.19 -5.97
C ARG A 509 -1.44 15.66 -6.05
N GLU A 510 -2.63 15.93 -6.58
CA GLU A 510 -3.14 17.29 -6.76
C GLU A 510 -3.29 18.02 -5.42
N ILE A 511 -3.86 17.36 -4.40
CA ILE A 511 -3.97 17.90 -3.05
C ILE A 511 -2.58 18.22 -2.49
N ILE A 512 -1.66 17.26 -2.56
CA ILE A 512 -0.31 17.43 -2.01
C ILE A 512 0.41 18.58 -2.72
N LEU A 513 0.50 18.57 -4.03
CA LEU A 513 1.24 19.60 -4.79
C LEU A 513 0.65 20.99 -4.62
N LYS A 514 -0.67 21.11 -4.52
CA LYS A 514 -1.35 22.38 -4.28
C LYS A 514 -0.95 23.04 -2.97
N HIS A 515 -0.63 22.25 -1.94
CA HIS A 515 -0.40 22.76 -0.59
C HIS A 515 1.04 22.60 -0.11
N LEU A 516 1.84 21.68 -0.66
CA LEU A 516 3.16 21.32 -0.15
C LEU A 516 4.15 22.49 -0.13
N VAL A 517 4.06 23.41 -1.09
CA VAL A 517 4.89 24.62 -1.13
C VAL A 517 4.53 25.56 0.02
N SER A 518 3.25 25.90 0.14
CA SER A 518 2.77 26.88 1.15
C SER A 518 2.91 26.40 2.59
N VAL A 519 2.81 25.08 2.85
CA VAL A 519 2.93 24.56 4.21
C VAL A 519 4.37 24.58 4.72
N SER A 520 5.37 24.64 3.86
CA SER A 520 6.78 24.72 4.26
C SER A 520 7.06 25.94 5.14
N GLU A 521 6.41 27.07 4.85
CA GLU A 521 6.51 28.29 5.66
C GLU A 521 5.41 28.35 6.73
N SER A 522 4.15 28.21 6.30
CA SER A 522 2.99 28.41 7.18
C SER A 522 2.87 27.38 8.31
N ARG A 523 3.53 26.25 8.20
CA ARG A 523 3.54 25.14 9.18
C ARG A 523 4.94 24.80 9.68
N SER A 524 5.91 25.69 9.54
CA SER A 524 7.31 25.45 9.94
C SER A 524 7.46 25.06 11.41
N ALA A 525 6.73 25.70 12.31
CA ALA A 525 6.72 25.36 13.74
C ALA A 525 6.24 23.92 13.99
N PHE A 526 5.16 23.49 13.34
CA PHE A 526 4.67 22.11 13.41
C PHE A 526 5.71 21.10 12.87
N ILE A 527 6.33 21.39 11.72
CA ILE A 527 7.36 20.53 11.11
C ILE A 527 8.54 20.39 12.06
N GLN A 528 9.09 21.50 12.56
CA GLN A 528 10.20 21.49 13.53
C GLN A 528 9.84 20.72 14.79
N HIS A 529 8.61 20.86 15.27
CA HIS A 529 8.14 20.13 16.44
C HIS A 529 8.07 18.63 16.20
N THR A 530 7.53 18.18 15.04
CA THR A 530 7.53 16.75 14.69
C THR A 530 8.93 16.18 14.55
N ASP A 531 9.88 16.96 14.06
CA ASP A 531 11.28 16.56 13.92
C ASP A 531 11.95 16.43 15.29
N SER A 532 11.75 17.40 16.19
CA SER A 532 12.32 17.35 17.56
C SER A 532 11.75 16.17 18.38
N CYS A 533 10.47 15.86 18.22
CA CYS A 533 9.85 14.69 18.87
C CYS A 533 10.44 13.37 18.36
N ALA A 534 10.72 13.28 17.08
CA ALA A 534 11.37 12.11 16.49
C ALA A 534 12.77 11.87 17.06
N TRP A 535 13.56 12.95 17.23
CA TRP A 535 14.89 12.87 17.85
C TRP A 535 14.84 12.44 19.31
N ALA A 536 13.86 12.93 20.09
CA ALA A 536 13.74 12.57 21.50
C ALA A 536 13.23 11.14 21.74
N GLU A 537 12.46 10.56 20.82
CA GLU A 537 12.15 9.12 20.83
C GLU A 537 13.41 8.28 20.55
N GLN A 538 14.31 8.81 19.74
CA GLN A 538 15.56 8.15 19.35
C GLN A 538 16.61 8.19 20.47
N GLU A 539 16.76 9.31 21.17
CA GLU A 539 17.72 9.45 22.28
C GLU A 539 17.39 8.56 23.50
N ARG A 540 16.12 8.15 23.65
CA ARG A 540 15.71 7.23 24.73
C ARG A 540 15.92 5.75 24.40
N GLY A 541 16.16 5.43 23.14
CA GLY A 541 16.45 4.07 22.66
C GLY A 541 17.80 4.03 21.97
N ASP A 542 18.89 4.08 22.72
CA ASP A 542 20.28 3.92 22.25
C ASP A 542 20.68 4.54 20.89
N ASP A 543 21.72 5.35 20.90
CA ASP A 543 22.73 5.84 19.91
C ASP A 543 22.58 5.54 18.37
N ALA A 544 21.46 5.12 17.87
CA ALA A 544 21.27 4.83 16.45
C ALA A 544 20.69 6.02 15.69
N LYS A 545 21.48 6.60 14.81
CA LYS A 545 21.04 7.65 13.85
C LYS A 545 19.96 7.12 12.92
N GLN A 546 18.90 7.92 12.70
CA GLN A 546 17.97 7.65 11.60
C GLN A 546 18.75 7.62 10.27
N PRO A 547 18.53 6.62 9.39
CA PRO A 547 19.14 6.64 8.09
C PRO A 547 18.69 7.92 7.38
N THR A 548 19.64 8.66 6.87
CA THR A 548 19.34 9.82 6.03
C THR A 548 18.58 9.32 4.79
N THR A 549 17.81 10.20 4.16
CA THR A 549 17.11 9.86 2.91
C THR A 549 18.11 9.41 1.83
N GLU A 550 19.35 9.93 1.86
CA GLU A 550 20.43 9.50 0.98
C GLU A 550 20.86 8.05 1.27
N GLU A 551 20.95 7.65 2.52
CA GLU A 551 21.20 6.25 2.90
C GLU A 551 20.04 5.34 2.51
N VAL A 552 18.79 5.78 2.71
CA VAL A 552 17.60 5.06 2.23
C VAL A 552 17.60 4.98 0.70
N SER A 553 17.92 6.06 -0.02
CA SER A 553 18.04 6.04 -1.49
C SER A 553 19.18 5.16 -1.98
N LYS A 554 20.34 5.20 -1.34
CA LYS A 554 21.48 4.30 -1.65
C LYS A 554 21.15 2.84 -1.40
N LEU A 555 20.31 2.54 -0.40
CA LEU A 555 19.75 1.21 -0.15
C LEU A 555 19.06 0.65 -1.41
N PHE A 556 18.43 1.52 -2.18
CA PHE A 556 17.64 1.15 -3.35
C PHE A 556 18.39 1.28 -4.67
N GLU A 557 19.39 2.14 -4.76
CA GLU A 557 20.25 2.29 -5.96
C GLU A 557 21.12 1.05 -6.21
N GLY A 558 21.53 0.36 -5.16
CA GLY A 558 22.27 -0.91 -5.26
C GLY A 558 21.45 -2.12 -5.72
N ALA A 559 20.13 -1.97 -5.84
CA ALA A 559 19.20 -3.03 -6.29
C ALA A 559 18.90 -2.98 -7.80
N SER A 560 19.70 -2.25 -8.58
CA SER A 560 19.57 -2.20 -10.04
C SER A 560 19.71 -3.60 -10.64
N ILE A 561 18.77 -3.97 -11.50
CA ILE A 561 18.81 -5.17 -12.33
C ILE A 561 19.91 -4.96 -13.38
N SER A 562 21.17 -5.04 -12.98
CA SER A 562 22.27 -5.18 -13.91
C SER A 562 22.49 -6.66 -14.16
N SER A 563 22.46 -7.05 -15.41
CA SER A 563 22.80 -8.39 -15.91
C SER A 563 24.30 -8.69 -15.82
N SER A 564 25.05 -8.00 -14.98
CA SER A 564 26.47 -8.24 -14.74
C SER A 564 26.66 -9.06 -13.46
N SER A 565 27.45 -10.09 -13.58
CA SER A 565 27.81 -11.12 -12.61
C SER A 565 28.68 -10.59 -11.47
N GLU A 566 28.24 -9.59 -10.73
CA GLU A 566 28.90 -9.20 -9.50
C GLU A 566 28.13 -9.72 -8.29
N ASP A 567 28.82 -10.39 -7.39
CA ASP A 567 28.33 -10.94 -6.13
C ASP A 567 27.42 -9.95 -5.41
N PRO A 568 26.20 -10.35 -5.00
CA PRO A 568 25.38 -9.53 -4.15
C PRO A 568 26.06 -9.42 -2.79
N LYS A 569 26.86 -8.37 -2.61
CA LYS A 569 27.41 -8.02 -1.29
C LYS A 569 26.22 -7.90 -0.34
N ARG A 570 26.23 -8.72 0.70
CA ARG A 570 25.31 -8.64 1.85
C ARG A 570 25.25 -7.19 2.32
N SER A 571 24.17 -6.51 2.00
CA SER A 571 23.89 -5.19 2.53
C SER A 571 23.49 -5.37 3.99
N LYS A 572 24.41 -5.11 4.90
CA LYS A 572 24.15 -5.03 6.34
C LYS A 572 23.58 -3.65 6.61
N TYR A 573 22.30 -3.59 6.90
CA TYR A 573 21.66 -2.34 7.32
C TYR A 573 21.54 -2.33 8.83
N LYS A 574 22.19 -1.39 9.50
CA LYS A 574 21.91 -1.06 10.90
C LYS A 574 20.70 -0.13 10.93
N PHE A 575 19.57 -0.63 11.36
CA PHE A 575 18.39 0.16 11.67
C PHE A 575 18.22 0.24 13.17
N PHE A 576 18.25 1.45 13.68
CA PHE A 576 17.83 1.92 15.01
C PHE A 576 18.09 1.05 16.25
N GLY A 577 18.99 1.55 17.07
CA GLY A 577 19.05 1.61 18.52
C GLY A 577 18.43 0.50 19.34
N THR A 578 18.84 -0.71 19.17
CA THR A 578 19.02 -1.68 20.24
C THR A 578 20.10 -2.64 19.81
N GLU A 579 21.10 -2.84 20.64
CA GLU A 579 22.20 -3.81 20.46
C GLU A 579 21.72 -5.26 20.29
N ARG A 580 20.42 -5.51 20.13
CA ARG A 580 19.88 -6.86 20.29
C ARG A 580 19.41 -7.57 19.05
N GLN A 581 19.30 -6.94 17.88
CA GLN A 581 19.08 -7.72 16.65
C GLN A 581 19.42 -6.90 15.42
N GLU A 582 20.56 -7.19 14.78
CA GLU A 582 20.78 -6.82 13.37
C GLU A 582 19.66 -7.48 12.54
N ILE A 583 18.61 -6.73 12.21
CA ILE A 583 17.57 -7.22 11.31
C ILE A 583 18.14 -7.16 9.91
N HIS A 584 18.60 -8.31 9.45
CA HIS A 584 19.00 -8.47 8.07
C HIS A 584 17.76 -8.62 7.21
N LEU A 585 17.43 -7.59 6.45
CA LEU A 585 16.50 -7.74 5.34
C LEU A 585 17.18 -8.58 4.26
N TYR A 586 16.74 -9.81 4.14
CA TYR A 586 17.17 -10.67 3.06
C TYR A 586 16.26 -10.49 1.86
N GLN A 587 16.85 -10.23 0.70
CA GLN A 587 16.14 -10.40 -0.55
C GLN A 587 16.27 -11.85 -1.02
N CYS A 588 15.21 -12.39 -1.58
CA CYS A 588 15.26 -13.69 -2.22
C CYS A 588 16.30 -13.68 -3.34
N SER A 589 17.27 -14.57 -3.30
CA SER A 589 18.37 -14.63 -4.28
C SER A 589 17.91 -14.88 -5.71
N TRP A 590 16.68 -15.30 -5.92
CA TRP A 590 16.12 -15.51 -7.25
C TRP A 590 15.12 -14.44 -7.67
N CYS A 591 14.04 -14.21 -6.93
CA CYS A 591 12.98 -13.29 -7.35
C CYS A 591 13.15 -11.86 -6.80
N HIS A 592 14.17 -11.64 -5.94
CA HIS A 592 14.45 -10.36 -5.27
C HIS A 592 13.32 -9.78 -4.41
N ASN A 593 12.30 -10.60 -4.09
CA ASN A 593 11.25 -10.19 -3.17
C ASN A 593 11.84 -9.94 -1.78
N PRO A 594 11.64 -8.74 -1.19
CA PRO A 594 12.09 -8.45 0.16
C PRO A 594 11.26 -9.26 1.16
N SER A 595 11.93 -9.93 2.09
CA SER A 595 11.25 -10.66 3.17
C SER A 595 12.17 -10.80 4.36
N ALA A 596 11.64 -10.60 5.54
CA ALA A 596 12.33 -10.85 6.80
C ALA A 596 12.43 -12.38 7.12
N VAL A 597 11.62 -13.20 6.44
CA VAL A 597 11.57 -14.65 6.65
C VAL A 597 11.90 -15.37 5.34
N LEU A 598 13.17 -15.71 5.16
CA LEU A 598 13.65 -16.47 4.02
C LEU A 598 14.33 -17.76 4.44
N ARG A 599 14.22 -18.80 3.60
CA ARG A 599 14.90 -20.09 3.80
C ARG A 599 16.31 -20.02 3.23
N LYS A 600 17.31 -20.32 4.04
CA LYS A 600 18.71 -20.36 3.61
C LYS A 600 18.99 -21.62 2.79
N CYS A 601 19.92 -21.51 1.83
CA CYS A 601 20.46 -22.70 1.17
C CYS A 601 21.13 -23.62 2.18
N GLY A 602 20.72 -24.90 2.22
CA GLY A 602 21.26 -25.87 3.19
C GLY A 602 22.74 -26.20 3.00
N VAL A 603 23.32 -25.89 1.83
CA VAL A 603 24.74 -26.18 1.53
C VAL A 603 25.62 -24.98 1.89
N CYS A 604 25.39 -23.81 1.30
CA CYS A 604 26.26 -22.65 1.50
C CYS A 604 25.81 -21.70 2.64
N GLY A 605 24.54 -21.78 3.09
CA GLY A 605 23.97 -20.89 4.07
C GLY A 605 23.84 -19.41 3.62
N GLN A 606 24.33 -19.05 2.42
CA GLN A 606 24.42 -17.67 1.94
C GLN A 606 23.21 -17.25 1.11
N ALA A 607 22.82 -18.07 0.13
CA ALA A 607 21.65 -17.78 -0.69
C ALA A 607 20.36 -18.00 0.12
N CYS A 608 19.41 -17.05 -0.05
CA CYS A 608 18.14 -17.04 0.67
C CYS A 608 16.97 -17.08 -0.31
N TYR A 609 15.88 -17.78 0.02
CA TYR A 609 14.77 -18.05 -0.89
C TYR A 609 13.42 -17.90 -0.20
N CYS A 610 12.42 -17.37 -0.92
CA CYS A 610 11.03 -17.31 -0.45
C CYS A 610 10.49 -18.71 -0.16
N ASP A 611 10.80 -19.67 -1.06
CA ASP A 611 10.34 -21.05 -1.01
C ASP A 611 11.23 -21.98 -1.84
N GLN A 612 10.87 -23.27 -1.86
CA GLN A 612 11.58 -24.30 -2.60
C GLN A 612 11.54 -24.07 -4.13
N GLN A 613 10.49 -23.42 -4.65
CA GLN A 613 10.39 -23.10 -6.07
C GLN A 613 11.45 -22.08 -6.48
N CYS A 614 11.61 -21.00 -5.72
CA CYS A 614 12.68 -20.02 -5.94
C CYS A 614 14.06 -20.68 -5.92
N GLN A 615 14.32 -21.60 -4.98
CA GLN A 615 15.57 -22.33 -4.90
C GLN A 615 15.80 -23.23 -6.13
N LYS A 616 14.78 -23.97 -6.58
CA LYS A 616 14.87 -24.84 -7.77
C LYS A 616 15.14 -24.04 -9.04
N LEU A 617 14.47 -22.90 -9.20
CA LEU A 617 14.62 -22.05 -10.39
C LEU A 617 15.99 -21.37 -10.43
N HIS A 618 16.53 -20.99 -9.28
CA HIS A 618 17.88 -20.41 -9.16
C HIS A 618 19.00 -21.45 -9.24
N TRP A 619 18.71 -22.74 -9.04
CA TRP A 619 19.73 -23.77 -8.85
C TRP A 619 20.73 -23.87 -10.01
N LYS A 620 20.31 -23.66 -11.25
CA LYS A 620 21.22 -23.71 -12.42
C LYS A 620 22.37 -22.69 -12.29
N GLU A 621 22.07 -21.51 -11.78
CA GLU A 621 23.03 -20.42 -11.59
C GLU A 621 23.75 -20.61 -10.24
N HIS A 622 23.01 -20.86 -9.17
CA HIS A 622 23.54 -20.96 -7.84
C HIS A 622 24.53 -22.12 -7.62
N LYS A 623 24.31 -23.27 -8.26
CA LYS A 623 25.17 -24.44 -8.09
C LYS A 623 26.64 -24.19 -8.47
N THR A 624 26.92 -23.25 -9.35
CA THR A 624 28.27 -22.89 -9.80
C THR A 624 29.06 -22.15 -8.72
N VAL A 625 28.38 -21.46 -7.81
CA VAL A 625 28.95 -20.65 -6.72
C VAL A 625 28.63 -21.20 -5.32
N CYS A 626 27.82 -22.27 -5.26
CA CYS A 626 27.40 -22.88 -4.00
C CYS A 626 28.55 -23.71 -3.40
N LYS A 627 29.29 -23.10 -2.48
CA LYS A 627 30.34 -23.82 -1.73
C LYS A 627 29.92 -23.94 -0.26
N SER A 628 30.17 -25.09 0.34
CA SER A 628 30.07 -25.24 1.79
C SER A 628 31.01 -24.22 2.47
N PRO A 629 30.58 -23.50 3.53
CA PRO A 629 31.50 -22.65 4.27
C PRO A 629 32.65 -23.55 4.78
N GLU A 630 33.89 -23.22 4.39
CA GLU A 630 35.06 -23.85 4.98
C GLU A 630 35.00 -23.61 6.50
N ILE A 631 34.91 -24.68 7.24
CA ILE A 631 35.03 -24.64 8.69
C ILE A 631 36.49 -24.24 8.94
N SER A 632 36.71 -22.93 9.12
CA SER A 632 38.01 -22.48 9.67
C SER A 632 38.19 -23.12 11.05
N LYS A 633 39.01 -24.16 11.06
CA LYS A 633 39.50 -24.76 12.29
C LYS A 633 40.38 -23.77 13.05
#